data_8a80637cd5ae5c334ac23f8d1294a33d
#
_entry.id   8a80637cd5ae5c334ac23f8d1294a33d
#
_cell.length_a   1.000
_cell.length_b   1.000
_cell.length_c   1.000
_cell.angle_alpha   90.00
_cell.angle_beta   90.00
_cell.angle_gamma   90.00
#
_symmetry.space_group_name_H-M   'P 1'
#
loop_
_entity.id
_entity.type
_entity.pdbx_description
1 polymer ?
#
loop_
_entity_poly.entity_id
_entity_poly.type
_entity_poly.pdbx_seq_one_letter_code
_entity_poly.pdbx_strand_id
1 'polypeptide(L)'
;MALECARTLSEQFRKCLPLTVSLSISPICEGCQDFIDLYNGYAKHHHDRFYCGDGCVMKRDEMQFCSLDFGSIRYKETLVKLAEVSDFAHCRELIVTMLSEMKERQIEPTDVVYYCRSIVHAMDQQLLARTGGRHSLMTGRTQLMFERAETVRQLQDDLIEVMKDAEAWAGTCAQGTYSKTVLDIMQYVDAHLGEKITLEQIANTVQRTPIHISRIFKKQTGENLMQYINRKKMDHAAKLMELSHLKIKDIAEAVGMKDQLYFNKVFRRFYQESPRTYRSKL
;
A
#
# COMPACT_ATOMS: atom_id res chain seq x y z
N MET A 1 16.09 12.69 39.54
CA MET A 1 15.34 11.79 40.41
C MET A 1 14.28 10.98 39.63
N ALA A 2 13.19 11.57 39.07
CA ALA A 2 12.16 10.80 38.34
C ALA A 2 12.72 9.98 37.16
N LEU A 3 13.60 10.56 36.34
CA LEU A 3 14.23 9.92 35.18
C LEU A 3 15.15 8.75 35.60
N GLU A 4 15.90 8.90 36.69
CA GLU A 4 16.74 7.82 37.23
C GLU A 4 15.92 6.69 37.79
N CYS A 5 14.86 6.99 38.55
CA CYS A 5 13.91 5.97 39.01
C CYS A 5 13.27 5.20 37.87
N ALA A 6 12.83 5.90 36.83
CA ALA A 6 12.23 5.26 35.66
C ALA A 6 13.22 4.36 34.89
N ARG A 7 14.49 4.80 34.75
CA ARG A 7 15.56 3.98 34.14
C ARG A 7 15.84 2.72 34.97
N THR A 8 15.98 2.86 36.27
CA THR A 8 16.17 1.73 37.18
C THR A 8 15.02 0.75 37.12
N LEU A 9 13.78 1.25 37.09
CA LEU A 9 12.59 0.44 36.95
C LEU A 9 12.56 -0.31 35.61
N SER A 10 12.85 0.34 34.50
CA SER A 10 12.93 -0.29 33.18
C SER A 10 13.99 -1.38 33.13
N GLU A 11 15.16 -1.18 33.74
CA GLU A 11 16.22 -2.18 33.85
C GLU A 11 15.80 -3.39 34.71
N GLN A 12 15.11 -3.15 35.83
CA GLN A 12 14.60 -4.23 36.70
C GLN A 12 13.54 -5.06 35.95
N PHE A 13 12.60 -4.43 35.24
CA PHE A 13 11.62 -5.16 34.40
C PHE A 13 12.30 -6.03 33.36
N ARG A 14 13.33 -5.50 32.67
CA ARG A 14 14.09 -6.25 31.65
C ARG A 14 14.82 -7.48 32.26
N LYS A 15 15.26 -7.40 33.52
CA LYS A 15 15.93 -8.51 34.20
C LYS A 15 14.96 -9.57 34.72
N CYS A 16 13.76 -9.16 35.16
CA CYS A 16 12.82 -10.04 35.86
C CYS A 16 11.74 -10.63 34.93
N LEU A 17 11.45 -10.01 33.80
CA LEU A 17 10.36 -10.41 32.90
C LEU A 17 10.86 -10.49 31.45
N PRO A 18 10.37 -11.45 30.66
CA PRO A 18 10.66 -11.52 29.22
C PRO A 18 9.86 -10.48 28.44
N LEU A 19 9.75 -9.26 28.97
CA LEU A 19 8.96 -8.17 28.42
C LEU A 19 9.81 -6.91 28.31
N THR A 20 9.61 -6.15 27.24
CA THR A 20 10.20 -4.82 27.07
C THR A 20 9.19 -3.77 27.50
N VAL A 21 9.54 -2.95 28.47
CA VAL A 21 8.67 -1.91 29.03
C VAL A 21 9.23 -0.53 28.65
N SER A 22 8.43 0.25 27.95
CA SER A 22 8.72 1.68 27.71
C SER A 22 7.98 2.51 28.74
N LEU A 23 8.66 3.52 29.28
CA LEU A 23 8.12 4.38 30.33
C LEU A 23 8.09 5.83 29.83
N SER A 24 6.95 6.48 30.00
CA SER A 24 6.80 7.90 29.71
C SER A 24 6.58 8.67 31.02
N ILE A 25 7.33 9.76 31.19
CA ILE A 25 7.24 10.64 32.36
C ILE A 25 6.44 11.86 31.93
N SER A 26 5.32 12.09 32.62
CA SER A 26 4.49 13.27 32.41
C SER A 26 5.01 14.49 33.17
N PRO A 27 4.62 15.71 32.79
CA PRO A 27 4.67 16.86 33.66
C PRO A 27 3.92 16.63 34.97
N ILE A 28 4.21 17.45 35.96
CA ILE A 28 3.48 17.45 37.25
C ILE A 28 2.06 17.98 37.00
N CYS A 29 1.06 17.22 37.40
CA CYS A 29 -0.34 17.62 37.35
C CYS A 29 -0.73 18.24 38.68
N GLU A 30 -1.33 19.44 38.65
CA GLU A 30 -1.79 20.14 39.86
C GLU A 30 -3.26 19.87 40.17
N GLY A 31 -4.01 19.21 39.24
CA GLY A 31 -5.43 18.91 39.41
C GLY A 31 -5.92 17.68 38.64
N CYS A 32 -7.15 17.25 38.97
CA CYS A 32 -7.78 16.12 38.26
C CYS A 32 -8.02 16.38 36.77
N GLN A 33 -8.30 17.63 36.40
CA GLN A 33 -8.52 17.98 34.99
C GLN A 33 -7.24 17.83 34.19
N ASP A 34 -6.12 18.34 34.70
CA ASP A 34 -4.80 18.21 34.07
C ASP A 34 -4.44 16.72 33.85
N PHE A 35 -4.76 15.87 34.84
CA PHE A 35 -4.55 14.42 34.72
C PHE A 35 -5.43 13.80 33.62
N ILE A 36 -6.71 14.20 33.52
CA ILE A 36 -7.64 13.70 32.49
C ILE A 36 -7.16 14.13 31.10
N ASP A 37 -6.76 15.38 30.94
CA ASP A 37 -6.28 15.94 29.67
C ASP A 37 -4.96 15.25 29.25
N LEU A 38 -4.11 14.99 30.21
CA LEU A 38 -2.86 14.27 30.02
C LEU A 38 -3.10 12.82 29.64
N TYR A 39 -4.01 12.11 30.35
CA TYR A 39 -4.41 10.74 30.04
C TYR A 39 -5.05 10.61 28.65
N ASN A 40 -5.97 11.51 28.31
CA ASN A 40 -6.57 11.55 26.97
C ASN A 40 -5.55 11.88 25.90
N GLY A 41 -4.56 12.70 26.21
CA GLY A 41 -3.40 12.96 25.36
C GLY A 41 -2.57 11.67 25.14
N TYR A 42 -2.31 10.89 26.18
CA TYR A 42 -1.61 9.61 26.07
C TYR A 42 -2.38 8.58 25.22
N ALA A 43 -3.67 8.47 25.40
CA ALA A 43 -4.52 7.55 24.62
C ALA A 43 -4.50 7.89 23.12
N LYS A 44 -4.24 9.14 22.74
CA LYS A 44 -4.11 9.59 21.36
C LYS A 44 -2.70 9.48 20.79
N HIS A 45 -1.66 9.41 21.65
CA HIS A 45 -0.25 9.51 21.24
C HIS A 45 0.51 8.22 21.56
N HIS A 46 0.16 7.10 20.90
CA HIS A 46 1.01 5.90 20.89
C HIS A 46 2.39 6.15 20.23
N HIS A 47 2.61 7.35 19.71
CA HIS A 47 3.74 7.72 18.86
C HIS A 47 4.97 8.21 19.63
N ASP A 48 4.89 8.46 20.95
CA ASP A 48 6.01 8.98 21.74
C ASP A 48 7.26 8.09 21.66
N ARG A 49 7.08 6.76 21.53
CA ARG A 49 8.18 5.81 21.37
C ARG A 49 8.67 5.60 19.94
N PHE A 50 8.03 6.22 18.95
CA PHE A 50 8.29 5.94 17.55
C PHE A 50 9.77 6.05 17.18
N TYR A 51 10.44 7.12 17.62
CA TYR A 51 11.85 7.35 17.38
C TYR A 51 12.78 6.78 18.45
N CYS A 52 12.29 6.60 19.67
CA CYS A 52 13.09 6.11 20.79
C CYS A 52 13.20 4.56 20.79
N GLY A 53 12.23 3.88 20.18
CA GLY A 53 12.19 2.42 20.14
C GLY A 53 11.63 1.78 21.42
N ASP A 54 11.76 0.46 21.49
CA ASP A 54 11.29 -0.32 22.62
C ASP A 54 12.20 -0.22 23.82
N GLY A 55 11.61 -0.20 25.01
CA GLY A 55 12.33 -0.16 26.29
C GLY A 55 12.95 1.19 26.63
N CYS A 56 12.47 2.24 26.00
CA CYS A 56 12.93 3.61 26.25
C CYS A 56 12.24 4.25 27.46
N VAL A 57 12.92 5.21 28.05
CA VAL A 57 12.36 6.11 29.06
C VAL A 57 12.30 7.51 28.46
N MET A 58 11.10 8.06 28.36
CA MET A 58 10.83 9.32 27.66
C MET A 58 10.30 10.37 28.63
N LYS A 59 10.66 11.63 28.38
CA LYS A 59 10.01 12.80 28.98
C LYS A 59 9.19 13.50 27.89
N ARG A 60 7.92 13.68 28.13
CA ARG A 60 7.01 14.27 27.14
C ARG A 60 7.31 15.74 26.85
N ASP A 61 7.76 16.49 27.84
CA ASP A 61 8.10 17.92 27.69
C ASP A 61 9.25 18.18 26.71
N GLU A 62 10.06 17.15 26.43
CA GLU A 62 11.23 17.23 25.56
C GLU A 62 10.92 16.83 24.11
N MET A 63 9.69 16.33 23.82
CA MET A 63 9.30 15.90 22.49
C MET A 63 8.54 17.00 21.75
N GLN A 64 9.17 17.58 20.75
CA GLN A 64 8.54 18.52 19.82
C GLN A 64 8.60 17.94 18.42
N PHE A 65 7.45 17.56 17.88
CA PHE A 65 7.34 17.07 16.52
C PHE A 65 7.05 18.22 15.55
N CYS A 66 7.63 18.11 14.35
CA CYS A 66 7.40 19.02 13.24
C CYS A 66 6.53 18.31 12.18
N SER A 67 5.55 19.02 11.64
CA SER A 67 4.78 18.53 10.50
C SER A 67 5.65 18.39 9.26
N LEU A 68 5.37 17.39 8.44
CA LEU A 68 6.08 17.14 7.20
C LEU A 68 5.61 18.12 6.12
N ASP A 69 6.54 18.91 5.59
CA ASP A 69 6.30 19.62 4.33
C ASP A 69 6.55 18.68 3.15
N PHE A 70 5.48 18.12 2.62
CA PHE A 70 5.52 17.17 1.50
C PHE A 70 6.12 17.77 0.21
N GLY A 71 6.15 19.09 0.07
CA GLY A 71 6.77 19.78 -1.08
C GLY A 71 8.29 19.83 -1.01
N SER A 72 8.87 19.79 0.17
CA SER A 72 10.33 19.88 0.40
C SER A 72 11.06 18.54 0.29
N ILE A 73 10.35 17.41 0.35
CA ILE A 73 10.94 16.07 0.40
C ILE A 73 10.70 15.33 -0.93
N ARG A 74 11.79 15.04 -1.65
CA ARG A 74 11.77 14.42 -2.99
C ARG A 74 12.06 12.90 -3.01
N TYR A 75 12.08 12.24 -1.87
CA TYR A 75 12.39 10.81 -1.80
C TYR A 75 11.40 9.94 -2.59
N LYS A 76 10.11 10.30 -2.58
CA LYS A 76 9.06 9.56 -3.30
C LYS A 76 9.35 9.44 -4.80
N GLU A 77 9.67 10.55 -5.46
CA GLU A 77 9.95 10.55 -6.89
C GLU A 77 11.20 9.73 -7.23
N THR A 78 12.24 9.84 -6.39
CA THR A 78 13.49 9.10 -6.58
C THR A 78 13.28 7.60 -6.36
N LEU A 79 12.56 7.20 -5.31
CA LEU A 79 12.25 5.80 -5.03
C LEU A 79 11.41 5.16 -6.13
N VAL A 80 10.41 5.88 -6.65
CA VAL A 80 9.60 5.40 -7.78
C VAL A 80 10.47 5.19 -9.03
N LYS A 81 11.36 6.14 -9.36
CA LYS A 81 12.29 6.00 -10.50
C LYS A 81 13.26 4.82 -10.33
N LEU A 82 13.81 4.63 -9.13
CA LEU A 82 14.67 3.46 -8.84
C LEU A 82 13.92 2.13 -9.00
N ALA A 83 12.65 2.09 -8.56
CA ALA A 83 11.81 0.91 -8.75
C ALA A 83 11.49 0.65 -10.24
N GLU A 84 11.33 1.70 -11.06
CA GLU A 84 11.15 1.57 -12.52
C GLU A 84 12.33 0.86 -13.19
N VAL A 85 13.55 1.14 -12.76
CA VAL A 85 14.76 0.47 -13.28
C VAL A 85 15.13 -0.79 -12.50
N SER A 86 14.29 -1.23 -11.57
CA SER A 86 14.48 -2.42 -10.72
C SER A 86 15.72 -2.35 -9.82
N ASP A 87 16.11 -1.15 -9.42
CA ASP A 87 17.25 -0.92 -8.52
C ASP A 87 16.78 -0.88 -7.05
N PHE A 88 16.35 -2.02 -6.56
CA PHE A 88 15.84 -2.16 -5.19
C PHE A 88 16.94 -2.10 -4.12
N ALA A 89 18.20 -2.31 -4.50
CA ALA A 89 19.32 -2.13 -3.58
C ALA A 89 19.43 -0.67 -3.13
N HIS A 90 19.48 0.25 -4.08
CA HIS A 90 19.48 1.68 -3.77
C HIS A 90 18.15 2.17 -3.15
N CYS A 91 17.01 1.54 -3.49
CA CYS A 91 15.76 1.82 -2.79
C CYS A 91 15.88 1.58 -1.27
N ARG A 92 16.46 0.45 -0.86
CA ARG A 92 16.66 0.12 0.56
C ARG A 92 17.57 1.12 1.26
N GLU A 93 18.68 1.49 0.65
CA GLU A 93 19.61 2.49 1.19
C GLU A 93 18.94 3.85 1.34
N LEU A 94 18.16 4.26 0.35
CA LEU A 94 17.46 5.53 0.36
C LEU A 94 16.34 5.59 1.41
N ILE A 95 15.64 4.47 1.66
CA ILE A 95 14.65 4.35 2.74
C ILE A 95 15.31 4.55 4.10
N VAL A 96 16.47 3.93 4.34
CA VAL A 96 17.21 4.10 5.60
C VAL A 96 17.62 5.56 5.79
N THR A 97 18.16 6.19 4.76
CA THR A 97 18.57 7.60 4.78
C THR A 97 17.37 8.52 5.04
N MET A 98 16.27 8.31 4.34
CA MET A 98 15.03 9.05 4.48
C MET A 98 14.48 8.99 5.92
N LEU A 99 14.38 7.79 6.49
CA LEU A 99 13.86 7.61 7.85
C LEU A 99 14.82 8.19 8.91
N SER A 100 16.13 8.14 8.67
CA SER A 100 17.13 8.77 9.54
C SER A 100 16.99 10.29 9.52
N GLU A 101 16.83 10.91 8.36
CA GLU A 101 16.58 12.35 8.24
C GLU A 101 15.28 12.77 8.93
N MET A 102 14.19 11.99 8.72
CA MET A 102 12.92 12.26 9.38
C MET A 102 13.01 12.17 10.90
N LYS A 103 13.81 11.23 11.42
CA LYS A 103 14.12 11.10 12.84
C LYS A 103 14.90 12.31 13.36
N GLU A 104 15.95 12.74 12.66
CA GLU A 104 16.75 13.90 13.04
C GLU A 104 15.93 15.20 13.09
N ARG A 105 15.02 15.34 12.14
CA ARG A 105 14.09 16.48 12.05
C ARG A 105 12.90 16.37 12.99
N GLN A 106 12.75 15.27 13.73
CA GLN A 106 11.62 14.99 14.63
C GLN A 106 10.27 15.19 13.91
N ILE A 107 10.12 14.60 12.71
CA ILE A 107 8.87 14.69 11.96
C ILE A 107 7.76 13.93 12.69
N GLU A 108 6.52 14.44 12.64
CA GLU A 108 5.37 13.79 13.25
C GLU A 108 5.23 12.33 12.76
N PRO A 109 5.21 11.32 13.65
CA PRO A 109 5.15 9.90 13.26
C PRO A 109 4.02 9.55 12.31
N THR A 110 2.86 10.16 12.47
CA THR A 110 1.72 9.99 11.54
C THR A 110 2.03 10.43 10.12
N ASP A 111 2.76 11.55 9.98
CA ASP A 111 3.19 12.06 8.68
C ASP A 111 4.23 11.13 8.03
N VAL A 112 5.16 10.59 8.83
CA VAL A 112 6.15 9.61 8.35
C VAL A 112 5.47 8.37 7.80
N VAL A 113 4.55 7.78 8.56
CA VAL A 113 3.79 6.59 8.15
C VAL A 113 2.97 6.86 6.89
N TYR A 114 2.27 8.00 6.85
CA TYR A 114 1.50 8.42 5.69
C TYR A 114 2.38 8.58 4.44
N TYR A 115 3.55 9.22 4.59
CA TYR A 115 4.49 9.42 3.49
C TYR A 115 5.04 8.10 2.97
N CYS A 116 5.46 7.20 3.84
CA CYS A 116 5.91 5.86 3.48
C CYS A 116 4.82 5.06 2.75
N ARG A 117 3.58 5.12 3.24
CA ARG A 117 2.42 4.52 2.58
C ARG A 117 2.22 5.07 1.17
N SER A 118 2.37 6.39 1.00
CA SER A 118 2.23 7.05 -0.31
C SER A 118 3.32 6.64 -1.30
N ILE A 119 4.54 6.36 -0.81
CA ILE A 119 5.66 5.84 -1.61
C ILE A 119 5.35 4.41 -2.07
N VAL A 120 5.01 3.52 -1.15
CA VAL A 120 4.69 2.12 -1.49
C VAL A 120 3.51 2.04 -2.45
N HIS A 121 2.49 2.87 -2.27
CA HIS A 121 1.37 2.95 -3.21
C HIS A 121 1.80 3.40 -4.61
N ALA A 122 2.65 4.42 -4.72
CA ALA A 122 3.15 4.89 -6.02
C ALA A 122 4.01 3.83 -6.72
N MET A 123 4.88 3.13 -5.99
CA MET A 123 5.67 2.01 -6.50
C MET A 123 4.79 0.83 -6.93
N ASP A 124 3.74 0.55 -6.16
CA ASP A 124 2.75 -0.49 -6.47
C ASP A 124 2.05 -0.24 -7.82
N GLN A 125 1.64 1.00 -8.09
CA GLN A 125 1.02 1.36 -9.37
C GLN A 125 1.96 1.10 -10.55
N GLN A 126 3.25 1.41 -10.41
CA GLN A 126 4.26 1.12 -11.44
C GLN A 126 4.47 -0.40 -11.62
N LEU A 127 4.57 -1.13 -10.52
CA LEU A 127 4.75 -2.57 -10.55
C LEU A 127 3.53 -3.27 -11.16
N LEU A 128 2.31 -2.86 -10.80
CA LEU A 128 1.07 -3.37 -11.37
C LEU A 128 1.01 -3.16 -12.89
N ALA A 129 1.40 -1.98 -13.36
CA ALA A 129 1.48 -1.69 -14.79
C ALA A 129 2.46 -2.63 -15.52
N ARG A 130 3.61 -2.93 -14.92
CA ARG A 130 4.65 -3.81 -15.49
C ARG A 130 4.30 -5.29 -15.41
N THR A 131 3.64 -5.73 -14.31
CA THR A 131 3.31 -7.12 -14.07
C THR A 131 1.95 -7.54 -14.62
N GLY A 132 1.22 -6.61 -15.27
CA GLY A 132 -0.15 -6.85 -15.73
C GLY A 132 -1.12 -7.16 -14.59
N GLY A 133 -0.91 -6.56 -13.42
CA GLY A 133 -1.76 -6.69 -12.25
C GLY A 133 -1.61 -8.01 -11.47
N ARG A 134 -0.52 -8.77 -11.68
CA ARG A 134 -0.32 -10.05 -10.98
C ARG A 134 0.14 -9.92 -9.54
N HIS A 135 0.94 -8.91 -9.26
CA HIS A 135 1.56 -8.71 -7.96
C HIS A 135 1.29 -7.28 -7.51
N SER A 136 0.83 -7.14 -6.29
CA SER A 136 0.61 -5.85 -5.64
C SER A 136 1.42 -5.78 -4.35
N LEU A 137 2.09 -4.66 -4.13
CA LEU A 137 2.74 -4.35 -2.87
C LEU A 137 1.73 -3.96 -1.80
N MET A 138 0.57 -3.43 -2.21
CA MET A 138 -0.53 -3.03 -1.31
C MET A 138 -1.40 -4.24 -0.97
N THR A 139 -0.84 -5.17 -0.21
CA THR A 139 -1.53 -6.35 0.32
C THR A 139 -2.16 -6.04 1.68
N GLY A 140 -3.05 -6.92 2.17
CA GLY A 140 -3.55 -6.83 3.54
C GLY A 140 -2.42 -6.84 4.60
N ARG A 141 -1.32 -7.57 4.34
CA ARG A 141 -0.11 -7.55 5.20
C ARG A 141 0.52 -6.15 5.25
N THR A 142 0.71 -5.52 4.10
CA THR A 142 1.31 -4.19 3.99
C THR A 142 0.41 -3.12 4.63
N GLN A 143 -0.90 -3.26 4.51
CA GLN A 143 -1.85 -2.37 5.15
C GLN A 143 -1.76 -2.47 6.69
N LEU A 144 -1.76 -3.69 7.23
CA LEU A 144 -1.57 -3.95 8.66
C LEU A 144 -0.21 -3.46 9.18
N MET A 145 0.84 -3.55 8.38
CA MET A 145 2.16 -3.01 8.68
C MET A 145 2.08 -1.51 9.00
N PHE A 146 1.43 -0.71 8.13
CA PHE A 146 1.28 0.72 8.36
C PHE A 146 0.37 1.06 9.55
N GLU A 147 -0.64 0.23 9.84
CA GLU A 147 -1.54 0.41 10.99
C GLU A 147 -0.86 0.07 12.32
N ARG A 148 0.15 -0.80 12.31
CA ARG A 148 0.85 -1.31 13.50
C ARG A 148 2.26 -0.77 13.66
N ALA A 149 2.67 0.20 12.87
CA ALA A 149 4.00 0.79 12.94
C ALA A 149 4.19 1.60 14.22
N GLU A 150 4.69 0.96 15.28
CA GLU A 150 4.89 1.58 16.59
C GLU A 150 6.27 2.23 16.75
N THR A 151 7.25 1.78 15.95
CA THR A 151 8.62 2.34 15.96
C THR A 151 9.12 2.56 14.53
N VAL A 152 9.98 3.58 14.35
CA VAL A 152 10.64 3.85 13.07
C VAL A 152 11.50 2.69 12.61
N ARG A 153 12.09 1.94 13.54
CA ARG A 153 12.88 0.75 13.23
C ARG A 153 12.02 -0.37 12.66
N GLN A 154 10.89 -0.66 13.31
CA GLN A 154 9.93 -1.63 12.79
C GLN A 154 9.44 -1.23 11.39
N LEU A 155 9.05 0.03 11.20
CA LEU A 155 8.64 0.56 9.90
C LEU A 155 9.75 0.41 8.85
N GLN A 156 11.01 0.65 9.21
CA GLN A 156 12.17 0.47 8.33
C GLN A 156 12.33 -0.99 7.92
N ASP A 157 12.32 -1.91 8.90
CA ASP A 157 12.51 -3.35 8.65
C ASP A 157 11.38 -3.88 7.74
N ASP A 158 10.14 -3.48 7.99
CA ASP A 158 8.98 -3.84 7.20
C ASP A 158 9.05 -3.27 5.77
N LEU A 159 9.47 -2.02 5.60
CA LEU A 159 9.67 -1.42 4.26
C LEU A 159 10.78 -2.11 3.48
N ILE A 160 11.87 -2.49 4.14
CA ILE A 160 12.96 -3.27 3.51
C ILE A 160 12.43 -4.62 3.03
N GLU A 161 11.56 -5.27 3.79
CA GLU A 161 10.94 -6.53 3.38
C GLU A 161 10.00 -6.35 2.18
N VAL A 162 9.21 -5.30 2.15
CA VAL A 162 8.39 -4.93 0.98
C VAL A 162 9.27 -4.71 -0.26
N MET A 163 10.46 -4.10 -0.11
CA MET A 163 11.39 -3.92 -1.23
C MET A 163 12.00 -5.25 -1.71
N LYS A 164 12.25 -6.21 -0.82
CA LYS A 164 12.70 -7.56 -1.21
C LYS A 164 11.61 -8.32 -1.98
N ASP A 165 10.36 -8.22 -1.53
CA ASP A 165 9.22 -8.80 -2.26
C ASP A 165 9.12 -8.18 -3.67
N ALA A 166 9.26 -6.86 -3.78
CA ALA A 166 9.25 -6.16 -5.06
C ALA A 166 10.40 -6.60 -5.98
N GLU A 167 11.61 -6.78 -5.43
CA GLU A 167 12.80 -7.28 -6.14
C GLU A 167 12.60 -8.70 -6.67
N ALA A 168 12.08 -9.60 -5.83
CA ALA A 168 11.76 -10.97 -6.22
C ALA A 168 10.74 -11.01 -7.37
N TRP A 169 9.71 -10.18 -7.31
CA TRP A 169 8.70 -10.11 -8.37
C TRP A 169 9.24 -9.46 -9.65
N ALA A 170 10.05 -8.41 -9.54
CA ALA A 170 10.72 -7.80 -10.69
C ALA A 170 11.68 -8.80 -11.37
N GLY A 171 12.39 -9.62 -10.60
CA GLY A 171 13.26 -10.68 -11.12
C GLY A 171 12.48 -11.77 -11.86
N THR A 172 11.32 -12.18 -11.34
CA THR A 172 10.43 -13.13 -12.05
C THR A 172 9.85 -12.54 -13.34
N CYS A 173 9.62 -11.22 -13.37
CA CYS A 173 9.22 -10.51 -14.59
C CYS A 173 10.35 -10.38 -15.62
N ALA A 174 11.60 -10.27 -15.20
CA ALA A 174 12.76 -10.23 -16.09
C ALA A 174 13.02 -11.59 -16.78
N GLN A 175 12.60 -12.70 -16.17
CA GLN A 175 12.63 -14.03 -16.78
C GLN A 175 11.37 -14.37 -17.60
N GLY A 176 10.32 -13.54 -17.53
CA GLY A 176 9.05 -13.71 -18.22
C GLY A 176 8.58 -12.43 -18.88
N THR A 177 9.43 -11.81 -19.73
CA THR A 177 8.95 -10.72 -20.59
C THR A 177 7.80 -11.26 -21.42
N TYR A 178 6.58 -10.76 -21.18
CA TYR A 178 5.49 -10.98 -22.12
C TYR A 178 5.97 -10.59 -23.51
N SER A 179 5.69 -11.40 -24.50
CA SER A 179 5.92 -10.97 -25.86
C SER A 179 5.24 -9.63 -26.09
N LYS A 180 5.80 -8.81 -26.98
CA LYS A 180 5.22 -7.53 -27.38
C LYS A 180 3.72 -7.68 -27.66
N THR A 181 3.32 -8.75 -28.32
CA THR A 181 1.92 -9.07 -28.61
C THR A 181 1.05 -9.16 -27.36
N VAL A 182 1.54 -9.77 -26.26
CA VAL A 182 0.75 -9.86 -25.01
C VAL A 182 0.70 -8.52 -24.29
N LEU A 183 1.77 -7.73 -24.32
CA LEU A 183 1.77 -6.35 -23.80
C LEU A 183 0.80 -5.46 -24.57
N ASP A 184 0.80 -5.52 -25.90
CA ASP A 184 -0.11 -4.77 -26.74
C ASP A 184 -1.58 -5.16 -26.48
N ILE A 185 -1.85 -6.45 -26.25
CA ILE A 185 -3.19 -6.94 -25.83
C ILE A 185 -3.61 -6.32 -24.49
N MET A 186 -2.73 -6.32 -23.49
CA MET A 186 -3.01 -5.76 -22.15
C MET A 186 -3.29 -4.26 -22.25
N GLN A 187 -2.46 -3.53 -22.98
CA GLN A 187 -2.62 -2.09 -23.21
C GLN A 187 -3.94 -1.78 -23.92
N TYR A 188 -4.31 -2.58 -24.94
CA TYR A 188 -5.58 -2.42 -25.62
C TYR A 188 -6.76 -2.60 -24.66
N VAL A 189 -6.73 -3.64 -23.83
CA VAL A 189 -7.78 -3.90 -22.84
C VAL A 189 -7.93 -2.75 -21.86
N ASP A 190 -6.81 -2.25 -21.32
CA ASP A 190 -6.83 -1.14 -20.34
C ASP A 190 -7.35 0.16 -20.95
N ALA A 191 -7.08 0.41 -22.25
CA ALA A 191 -7.58 1.59 -22.95
C ALA A 191 -9.07 1.53 -23.31
N HIS A 192 -9.69 0.32 -23.39
CA HIS A 192 -11.06 0.13 -23.88
C HIS A 192 -12.01 -0.49 -22.85
N LEU A 193 -11.71 -0.35 -21.54
CA LEU A 193 -12.52 -0.95 -20.46
C LEU A 193 -13.98 -0.49 -20.47
N GLY A 194 -14.27 0.73 -20.95
CA GLY A 194 -15.61 1.28 -21.10
C GLY A 194 -16.39 0.76 -22.33
N GLU A 195 -15.78 -0.04 -23.18
CA GLU A 195 -16.37 -0.49 -24.42
C GLU A 195 -16.62 -2.02 -24.42
N LYS A 196 -17.41 -2.50 -25.40
CA LYS A 196 -17.51 -3.94 -25.65
C LYS A 196 -16.23 -4.42 -26.34
N ILE A 197 -15.39 -5.17 -25.62
CA ILE A 197 -14.16 -5.75 -26.14
C ILE A 197 -14.45 -7.15 -26.71
N THR A 198 -14.03 -7.40 -27.96
CA THR A 198 -14.09 -8.73 -28.60
C THR A 198 -12.70 -9.23 -28.95
N LEU A 199 -12.56 -10.56 -29.08
CA LEU A 199 -11.28 -11.16 -29.47
C LEU A 199 -10.85 -10.73 -30.88
N GLU A 200 -11.82 -10.52 -31.78
CA GLU A 200 -11.56 -10.03 -33.15
C GLU A 200 -10.97 -8.62 -33.16
N GLN A 201 -11.50 -7.72 -32.34
CA GLN A 201 -10.97 -6.35 -32.23
C GLN A 201 -9.52 -6.36 -31.75
N ILE A 202 -9.23 -7.11 -30.68
CA ILE A 202 -7.86 -7.24 -30.16
C ILE A 202 -6.97 -7.88 -31.23
N ALA A 203 -7.42 -8.97 -31.89
CA ALA A 203 -6.64 -9.69 -32.88
C ALA A 203 -6.26 -8.80 -34.07
N ASN A 204 -7.21 -7.97 -34.54
CA ASN A 204 -6.96 -7.01 -35.60
C ASN A 204 -5.93 -5.96 -35.20
N THR A 205 -6.02 -5.43 -33.96
CA THR A 205 -5.06 -4.42 -33.44
C THR A 205 -3.64 -4.98 -33.39
N VAL A 206 -3.47 -6.21 -32.92
CA VAL A 206 -2.14 -6.83 -32.81
C VAL A 206 -1.73 -7.61 -34.07
N GLN A 207 -2.51 -7.53 -35.13
CA GLN A 207 -2.26 -8.21 -36.42
C GLN A 207 -2.05 -9.73 -36.27
N ARG A 208 -2.91 -10.38 -35.50
CA ARG A 208 -2.89 -11.82 -35.23
C ARG A 208 -4.31 -12.39 -35.33
N THR A 209 -4.42 -13.72 -35.33
CA THR A 209 -5.73 -14.38 -35.29
C THR A 209 -6.27 -14.47 -33.86
N PRO A 210 -7.60 -14.50 -33.63
CA PRO A 210 -8.21 -14.67 -32.30
C PRO A 210 -7.74 -15.93 -31.55
N ILE A 211 -7.53 -17.02 -32.28
CA ILE A 211 -7.01 -18.28 -31.73
C ILE A 211 -5.56 -18.09 -31.22
N HIS A 212 -4.74 -17.41 -32.03
CA HIS A 212 -3.33 -17.18 -31.68
C HIS A 212 -3.20 -16.30 -30.43
N ILE A 213 -3.95 -15.17 -30.36
CA ILE A 213 -3.90 -14.28 -29.18
C ILE A 213 -4.39 -14.99 -27.93
N SER A 214 -5.46 -15.77 -27.99
CA SER A 214 -5.97 -16.52 -26.84
C SER A 214 -4.96 -17.55 -26.33
N ARG A 215 -4.29 -18.26 -27.25
CA ARG A 215 -3.29 -19.27 -26.90
C ARG A 215 -2.02 -18.65 -26.31
N ILE A 216 -1.48 -17.60 -26.95
CA ILE A 216 -0.24 -16.96 -26.48
C ILE A 216 -0.48 -16.24 -25.15
N PHE A 217 -1.62 -15.57 -25.00
CA PHE A 217 -2.01 -14.91 -23.76
C PHE A 217 -2.09 -15.93 -22.62
N LYS A 218 -2.85 -17.03 -22.78
CA LYS A 218 -2.96 -18.07 -21.76
C LYS A 218 -1.61 -18.73 -21.45
N LYS A 219 -0.77 -18.98 -22.48
CA LYS A 219 0.55 -19.59 -22.31
C LYS A 219 1.47 -18.69 -21.45
N GLN A 220 1.46 -17.40 -21.67
CA GLN A 220 2.35 -16.47 -20.99
C GLN A 220 1.79 -15.93 -19.67
N THR A 221 0.46 -15.74 -19.59
CA THR A 221 -0.19 -15.17 -18.41
C THR A 221 -0.76 -16.22 -17.45
N GLY A 222 -0.95 -17.46 -17.91
CA GLY A 222 -1.66 -18.51 -17.17
C GLY A 222 -3.17 -18.33 -17.15
N GLU A 223 -3.70 -17.16 -17.52
CA GLU A 223 -5.13 -16.80 -17.47
C GLU A 223 -5.75 -16.77 -18.87
N ASN A 224 -7.04 -17.14 -18.97
CA ASN A 224 -7.77 -17.00 -20.23
C ASN A 224 -8.03 -15.52 -20.52
N LEU A 225 -7.80 -15.07 -21.78
CA LEU A 225 -7.92 -13.67 -22.18
C LEU A 225 -9.30 -13.06 -21.86
N MET A 226 -10.40 -13.81 -22.05
CA MET A 226 -11.74 -13.32 -21.71
C MET A 226 -11.96 -13.21 -20.20
N GLN A 227 -11.33 -14.09 -19.41
CA GLN A 227 -11.38 -13.98 -17.94
C GLN A 227 -10.59 -12.74 -17.48
N TYR A 228 -9.42 -12.50 -18.05
CA TYR A 228 -8.63 -11.29 -17.82
C TYR A 228 -9.42 -10.01 -18.11
N ILE A 229 -10.06 -9.93 -19.30
CA ILE A 229 -10.90 -8.79 -19.68
C ILE A 229 -12.03 -8.57 -18.67
N ASN A 230 -12.74 -9.64 -18.31
CA ASN A 230 -13.84 -9.55 -17.36
C ASN A 230 -13.35 -9.10 -15.97
N ARG A 231 -12.23 -9.62 -15.49
CA ARG A 231 -11.63 -9.21 -14.22
C ARG A 231 -11.31 -7.71 -14.23
N LYS A 232 -10.59 -7.22 -15.24
CA LYS A 232 -10.26 -5.80 -15.39
C LYS A 232 -11.50 -4.90 -15.42
N LYS A 233 -12.57 -5.32 -16.10
CA LYS A 233 -13.85 -4.61 -16.10
C LYS A 233 -14.53 -4.60 -14.74
N MET A 234 -14.46 -5.68 -13.97
CA MET A 234 -15.01 -5.75 -12.62
C MET A 234 -14.22 -4.90 -11.64
N ASP A 235 -12.88 -4.89 -11.75
CA ASP A 235 -12.02 -4.01 -10.94
C ASP A 235 -12.31 -2.53 -11.23
N HIS A 236 -12.54 -2.19 -12.50
CA HIS A 236 -12.95 -0.84 -12.89
C HIS A 236 -14.36 -0.49 -12.36
N ALA A 237 -15.31 -1.43 -12.44
CA ALA A 237 -16.64 -1.24 -11.87
C ALA A 237 -16.62 -1.03 -10.35
N ALA A 238 -15.79 -1.77 -9.62
CA ALA A 238 -15.61 -1.61 -8.18
C ALA A 238 -15.09 -0.20 -7.84
N LYS A 239 -14.06 0.29 -8.56
CA LYS A 239 -13.56 1.66 -8.42
C LYS A 239 -14.62 2.72 -8.69
N LEU A 240 -15.47 2.52 -9.72
CA LEU A 240 -16.58 3.44 -10.01
C LEU A 240 -17.63 3.42 -8.88
N MET A 241 -17.85 2.29 -8.21
CA MET A 241 -18.75 2.21 -7.06
C MET A 241 -18.22 2.98 -5.84
N GLU A 242 -16.91 2.97 -5.63
CA GLU A 242 -16.23 3.70 -4.53
C GLU A 242 -16.23 5.22 -4.77
N LEU A 243 -16.00 5.64 -6.01
CA LEU A 243 -15.74 7.03 -6.37
C LEU A 243 -16.99 7.80 -6.83
N SER A 244 -18.12 7.12 -7.07
CA SER A 244 -19.29 7.74 -7.67
C SER A 244 -20.63 7.23 -7.10
N HIS A 245 -21.67 8.07 -7.20
CA HIS A 245 -23.06 7.72 -6.87
C HIS A 245 -23.86 7.16 -8.07
N LEU A 246 -23.18 6.72 -9.14
CA LEU A 246 -23.81 6.16 -10.33
C LEU A 246 -24.65 4.93 -9.97
N LYS A 247 -25.79 4.74 -10.64
CA LYS A 247 -26.61 3.54 -10.46
C LYS A 247 -25.84 2.30 -10.98
N ILE A 248 -26.13 1.13 -10.43
CA ILE A 248 -25.47 -0.13 -10.85
C ILE A 248 -25.63 -0.36 -12.37
N LYS A 249 -26.77 0.02 -12.94
CA LYS A 249 -27.00 -0.04 -14.39
C LYS A 249 -26.01 0.83 -15.16
N ASP A 250 -25.82 2.07 -14.72
CA ASP A 250 -24.94 3.04 -15.39
C ASP A 250 -23.47 2.60 -15.28
N ILE A 251 -23.08 1.99 -14.15
CA ILE A 251 -21.76 1.39 -13.98
C ILE A 251 -21.56 0.19 -14.93
N ALA A 252 -22.55 -0.67 -15.08
CA ALA A 252 -22.50 -1.76 -16.04
C ALA A 252 -22.29 -1.24 -17.47
N GLU A 253 -22.99 -0.19 -17.85
CA GLU A 253 -22.82 0.48 -19.15
C GLU A 253 -21.43 1.14 -19.27
N ALA A 254 -20.96 1.82 -18.22
CA ALA A 254 -19.65 2.49 -18.16
C ALA A 254 -18.47 1.50 -18.31
N VAL A 255 -18.64 0.24 -17.93
CA VAL A 255 -17.64 -0.81 -18.17
C VAL A 255 -17.92 -1.63 -19.43
N GLY A 256 -18.75 -1.12 -20.36
CA GLY A 256 -19.05 -1.73 -21.64
C GLY A 256 -19.84 -3.03 -21.55
N MET A 257 -20.67 -3.20 -20.51
CA MET A 257 -21.59 -4.33 -20.33
C MET A 257 -23.04 -3.83 -20.36
N LYS A 258 -23.68 -3.91 -21.52
CA LYS A 258 -25.08 -3.46 -21.71
C LYS A 258 -26.11 -4.32 -20.97
N ASP A 259 -25.82 -5.61 -20.77
CA ASP A 259 -26.69 -6.54 -20.05
C ASP A 259 -26.34 -6.50 -18.53
N GLN A 260 -27.19 -5.86 -17.76
CA GLN A 260 -27.05 -5.75 -16.32
C GLN A 260 -27.13 -7.12 -15.60
N LEU A 261 -27.90 -8.06 -16.10
CA LEU A 261 -27.99 -9.40 -15.51
C LEU A 261 -26.68 -10.17 -15.69
N TYR A 262 -26.09 -10.06 -16.88
CA TYR A 262 -24.79 -10.63 -17.17
C TYR A 262 -23.71 -9.96 -16.32
N PHE A 263 -23.72 -8.61 -16.21
CA PHE A 263 -22.81 -7.87 -15.31
C PHE A 263 -22.90 -8.37 -13.87
N ASN A 264 -24.10 -8.47 -13.30
CA ASN A 264 -24.30 -8.94 -11.93
C ASN A 264 -23.75 -10.36 -11.72
N LYS A 265 -23.95 -11.27 -12.70
CA LYS A 265 -23.43 -12.63 -12.66
C LYS A 265 -21.90 -12.65 -12.68
N VAL A 266 -21.28 -11.85 -13.55
CA VAL A 266 -19.82 -11.74 -13.65
C VAL A 266 -19.25 -11.11 -12.39
N PHE A 267 -19.82 -10.02 -11.91
CA PHE A 267 -19.37 -9.34 -10.68
C PHE A 267 -19.39 -10.28 -9.47
N ARG A 268 -20.52 -11.01 -9.28
CA ARG A 268 -20.64 -11.99 -8.20
C ARG A 268 -19.60 -13.11 -8.30
N ARG A 269 -19.19 -13.49 -9.50
CA ARG A 269 -18.14 -14.51 -9.70
C ARG A 269 -16.77 -14.04 -9.21
N PHE A 270 -16.43 -12.76 -9.36
CA PHE A 270 -15.13 -12.22 -8.98
C PHE A 270 -15.10 -11.73 -7.51
N TYR A 271 -16.16 -11.08 -7.04
CA TYR A 271 -16.24 -10.49 -5.71
C TYR A 271 -17.02 -11.33 -4.69
N GLN A 272 -17.56 -12.51 -5.09
CA GLN A 272 -18.34 -13.43 -4.27
C GLN A 272 -19.65 -12.83 -3.70
N GLU A 273 -20.00 -11.61 -4.07
CA GLU A 273 -21.21 -10.90 -3.64
C GLU A 273 -21.81 -10.06 -4.77
N SER A 274 -23.06 -9.65 -4.59
CA SER A 274 -23.73 -8.83 -5.61
C SER A 274 -23.19 -7.39 -5.64
N PRO A 275 -23.24 -6.69 -6.79
CA PRO A 275 -22.86 -5.26 -6.86
C PRO A 275 -23.58 -4.39 -5.83
N ARG A 276 -24.85 -4.69 -5.54
CA ARG A 276 -25.64 -3.96 -4.56
C ARG A 276 -25.12 -4.18 -3.13
N THR A 277 -24.79 -5.42 -2.78
CA THR A 277 -24.25 -5.78 -1.47
C THR A 277 -22.84 -5.19 -1.29
N TYR A 278 -22.00 -5.26 -2.33
CA TYR A 278 -20.68 -4.65 -2.33
C TYR A 278 -20.76 -3.15 -2.02
N ARG A 279 -21.63 -2.42 -2.75
CA ARG A 279 -21.82 -0.98 -2.53
C ARG A 279 -22.35 -0.64 -1.15
N SER A 280 -23.21 -1.46 -0.55
CA SER A 280 -23.76 -1.17 0.79
C SER A 280 -22.72 -1.27 1.91
N LYS A 281 -21.52 -1.74 1.63
CA LYS A 281 -20.39 -1.87 2.57
C LYS A 281 -19.34 -0.76 2.41
N LEU A 282 -19.45 0.03 1.33
CA LEU A 282 -18.60 1.20 1.07
C LEU A 282 -19.12 2.42 1.81
#